data_c8aed567fb2a8997a09b9444bd838586
#
_entry.id   c8aed567fb2a8997a09b9444bd838586
#
_cell.length_a   1.000
_cell.length_b   1.000
_cell.length_c   1.000
_cell.angle_alpha   90.00
_cell.angle_beta   90.00
_cell.angle_gamma   90.00
#
_symmetry.space_group_name_H-M   'P 1'
#
loop_
_entity.id
_entity.type
_entity.pdbx_description
1 polymer ?
#
loop_
_entity_poly.entity_id
_entity_poly.type
_entity_poly.pdbx_seq_one_letter_code
_entity_poly.pdbx_strand_id
1 'polypeptide(L)'
;MFLGNLDQWEKDAQYVPAYIRPFIEMLAHVDFDTLETGRHELGNGNYMNVDESVTAPAGERKTECHSRYIDIQVLVDGSEYIGWQPLCRLGEVTEERSAQDARFFSPFLENDVFVVMERRKTFAVFYPNDGHRCLCAPDGRGA
;
A
#
# COMPACT_ATOMS: atom_id res chain seq x y z
N MET A 1 7.14 6.35 -4.88
CA MET A 1 7.10 5.19 -3.96
C MET A 1 8.36 5.14 -3.12
N PHE A 2 8.23 4.80 -1.87
CA PHE A 2 9.36 4.56 -0.97
C PHE A 2 9.17 3.22 -0.26
N LEU A 3 10.23 2.42 -0.19
CA LEU A 3 10.22 1.15 0.54
C LEU A 3 11.20 1.22 1.70
N GLY A 4 10.72 0.86 2.88
CA GLY A 4 11.54 0.83 4.08
C GLY A 4 11.29 -0.43 4.91
N ASN A 5 12.03 -0.53 5.99
CA ASN A 5 11.93 -1.64 6.94
C ASN A 5 11.67 -1.11 8.34
N LEU A 6 10.63 -1.62 9.00
CA LEU A 6 10.25 -1.16 10.33
C LEU A 6 11.34 -1.41 11.38
N ASP A 7 12.22 -2.38 11.16
CA ASP A 7 13.35 -2.64 12.08
C ASP A 7 14.40 -1.52 12.07
N GLN A 8 14.41 -0.68 11.03
CA GLN A 8 15.29 0.46 10.91
C GLN A 8 14.51 1.74 10.58
N TRP A 9 13.31 1.88 11.09
CA TRP A 9 12.40 2.97 10.74
C TRP A 9 13.00 4.36 10.94
N GLU A 10 13.83 4.55 11.95
CA GLU A 10 14.45 5.86 12.22
C GLU A 10 15.39 6.29 11.09
N LYS A 11 16.13 5.34 10.53
CA LYS A 11 17.02 5.60 9.40
C LYS A 11 16.22 5.87 8.13
N ASP A 12 15.25 5.03 7.87
CA ASP A 12 14.42 5.13 6.65
C ASP A 12 13.56 6.40 6.66
N ALA A 13 13.02 6.80 7.81
CA ALA A 13 12.18 7.97 7.94
C ALA A 13 12.88 9.30 7.62
N GLN A 14 14.22 9.31 7.58
CA GLN A 14 14.98 10.49 7.15
C GLN A 14 14.78 10.83 5.67
N TYR A 15 14.36 9.85 4.86
CA TYR A 15 14.25 9.99 3.41
C TYR A 15 12.82 10.22 2.94
N VAL A 16 11.89 10.39 3.85
CA VAL A 16 10.49 10.72 3.55
C VAL A 16 10.15 12.09 4.15
N PRO A 17 9.08 12.75 3.66
CA PRO A 17 8.63 14.00 4.26
C PRO A 17 8.38 13.89 5.75
N ALA A 18 8.73 14.92 6.50
CA ALA A 18 8.63 14.92 7.97
C ALA A 18 7.21 14.63 8.47
N TYR A 19 6.18 15.01 7.73
CA TYR A 19 4.79 14.77 8.12
C TYR A 19 4.38 13.30 8.04
N ILE A 20 5.14 12.45 7.36
CA ILE A 20 4.89 11.00 7.29
C ILE A 20 5.53 10.27 8.48
N ARG A 21 6.62 10.81 9.00
CA ARG A 21 7.41 10.17 10.06
C ARG A 21 6.61 9.66 11.27
N PRO A 22 5.64 10.42 11.82
CA PRO A 22 4.88 9.94 12.99
C PRO A 22 4.09 8.65 12.69
N PHE A 23 3.63 8.46 11.45
CA PHE A 23 2.89 7.27 11.07
C PHE A 23 3.80 6.05 10.93
N ILE A 24 5.01 6.23 10.42
CA ILE A 24 6.01 5.16 10.35
C ILE A 24 6.41 4.74 11.77
N GLU A 25 6.65 5.70 12.65
CA GLU A 25 6.95 5.43 14.07
C GLU A 25 5.84 4.65 14.75
N MET A 26 4.58 5.04 14.52
CA MET A 26 3.42 4.34 15.04
C MET A 26 3.43 2.87 14.58
N LEU A 27 3.64 2.63 13.29
CA LEU A 27 3.66 1.28 12.72
C LEU A 27 4.82 0.44 13.25
N ALA A 28 5.94 1.08 13.55
CA ALA A 28 7.10 0.40 14.12
C ALA A 28 6.87 -0.08 15.56
N HIS A 29 5.90 0.51 16.27
CA HIS A 29 5.62 0.22 17.68
C HIS A 29 4.26 -0.43 17.92
N VAL A 30 3.42 -0.59 16.87
CA VAL A 30 2.11 -1.22 17.02
C VAL A 30 2.28 -2.71 17.37
N ASP A 31 1.40 -3.22 18.22
CA ASP A 31 1.32 -4.66 18.48
C ASP A 31 0.42 -5.30 17.42
N PHE A 32 1.03 -5.93 16.42
CA PHE A 32 0.29 -6.57 15.33
C PHE A 32 -0.57 -7.75 15.79
N ASP A 33 -0.23 -8.38 16.91
CA ASP A 33 -0.98 -9.53 17.41
C ASP A 33 -2.33 -9.13 18.02
N THR A 34 -2.46 -7.89 18.48
CA THR A 34 -3.69 -7.37 19.09
C THR A 34 -4.43 -6.37 18.21
N LEU A 35 -3.94 -6.13 17.01
CA LEU A 35 -4.51 -5.16 16.09
C LEU A 35 -5.87 -5.63 15.57
N GLU A 36 -6.93 -4.85 15.83
CA GLU A 36 -8.28 -5.20 15.44
C GLU A 36 -8.56 -4.83 13.98
N THR A 37 -9.31 -5.70 13.29
CA THR A 37 -9.84 -5.44 11.95
C THR A 37 -10.81 -4.25 11.98
N GLY A 38 -10.76 -3.43 10.96
CA GLY A 38 -11.63 -2.27 10.80
C GLY A 38 -10.86 -0.97 10.64
N ARG A 39 -11.62 0.12 10.73
CA ARG A 39 -11.07 1.47 10.59
C ARG A 39 -10.68 2.06 11.94
N HIS A 40 -9.47 2.56 12.01
CA HIS A 40 -8.92 3.23 13.18
C HIS A 40 -8.65 4.69 12.83
N GLU A 41 -9.31 5.61 13.52
CA GLU A 41 -9.06 7.04 13.30
C GLU A 41 -7.73 7.46 13.94
N LEU A 42 -6.93 8.24 13.19
CA LEU A 42 -5.60 8.70 13.63
C LEU A 42 -5.55 10.22 13.85
N GLY A 43 -6.67 10.91 13.64
CA GLY A 43 -6.77 12.36 13.79
C GLY A 43 -6.47 13.13 12.50
N ASN A 44 -6.99 14.33 12.41
CA ASN A 44 -6.80 15.25 11.27
C ASN A 44 -7.21 14.66 9.91
N GLY A 45 -8.21 13.76 9.89
CA GLY A 45 -8.64 13.09 8.67
C GLY A 45 -7.79 11.90 8.27
N ASN A 46 -6.75 11.57 9.02
CA ASN A 46 -5.92 10.39 8.80
C ASN A 46 -6.56 9.17 9.46
N TYR A 47 -6.38 8.02 8.85
CA TYR A 47 -6.95 6.78 9.36
C TYR A 47 -6.11 5.57 8.93
N MET A 48 -6.31 4.47 9.64
CA MET A 48 -5.70 3.18 9.34
C MET A 48 -6.82 2.15 9.14
N ASN A 49 -6.79 1.45 8.01
CA ASN A 49 -7.66 0.30 7.79
C ASN A 49 -6.86 -0.98 8.03
N VAL A 50 -7.44 -1.87 8.83
CA VAL A 50 -6.92 -3.22 9.03
C VAL A 50 -7.90 -4.19 8.39
N ASP A 51 -7.49 -4.80 7.29
CA ASP A 51 -8.35 -5.65 6.49
C ASP A 51 -7.84 -7.08 6.47
N GLU A 52 -8.76 -8.03 6.46
CA GLU A 52 -8.49 -9.42 6.12
C GLU A 52 -8.95 -9.65 4.68
N SER A 53 -8.03 -10.08 3.82
CA SER A 53 -8.29 -10.24 2.40
C SER A 53 -7.58 -11.47 1.86
N VAL A 54 -7.99 -11.89 0.67
CA VAL A 54 -7.36 -13.00 -0.04
C VAL A 54 -6.60 -12.44 -1.22
N THR A 55 -5.36 -12.88 -1.40
CA THR A 55 -4.58 -12.53 -2.59
C THR A 55 -5.12 -13.25 -3.82
N ALA A 56 -4.84 -12.70 -4.98
CA ALA A 56 -5.23 -13.26 -6.28
C ALA A 56 -4.12 -13.02 -7.30
N PRO A 57 -4.15 -13.72 -8.45
CA PRO A 57 -3.23 -13.39 -9.54
C PRO A 57 -3.28 -11.91 -9.90
N ALA A 58 -2.13 -11.32 -10.19
CA ALA A 58 -2.03 -9.88 -10.45
C ALA A 58 -2.96 -9.41 -11.58
N GLY A 59 -3.19 -10.24 -12.60
CA GLY A 59 -4.12 -9.93 -13.68
C GLY A 59 -5.57 -9.78 -13.26
N GLU A 60 -5.94 -10.26 -12.07
CA GLU A 60 -7.28 -10.13 -11.49
C GLU A 60 -7.39 -8.93 -10.54
N ARG A 61 -6.30 -8.22 -10.30
CA ARG A 61 -6.25 -7.05 -9.43
C ARG A 61 -6.17 -5.78 -10.25
N LYS A 62 -6.73 -4.72 -9.72
CA LYS A 62 -6.73 -3.40 -10.37
C LYS A 62 -5.62 -2.54 -9.79
N THR A 63 -5.02 -1.72 -10.64
CA THR A 63 -4.13 -0.66 -10.18
C THR A 63 -4.96 0.55 -9.79
N GLU A 64 -4.65 1.14 -8.65
CA GLU A 64 -5.33 2.33 -8.16
C GLU A 64 -4.36 3.46 -7.87
N CYS A 65 -4.88 4.68 -7.89
CA CYS A 65 -4.20 5.89 -7.44
C CYS A 65 -5.12 6.71 -6.56
N HIS A 66 -4.52 7.48 -5.68
CA HIS A 66 -5.21 8.46 -4.85
C HIS A 66 -4.75 9.87 -5.25
N SER A 67 -5.59 10.88 -5.06
CA SER A 67 -5.25 12.27 -5.39
C SER A 67 -4.89 13.10 -4.16
N ARG A 68 -5.46 12.76 -3.01
CA ARG A 68 -5.35 13.51 -1.76
C ARG A 68 -4.57 12.78 -0.68
N TYR A 69 -4.72 11.46 -0.59
CA TYR A 69 -4.09 10.65 0.44
C TYR A 69 -2.78 10.06 -0.02
N ILE A 70 -1.90 9.90 0.93
CA ILE A 70 -0.68 9.09 0.81
C ILE A 70 -0.96 7.78 1.55
N ASP A 71 -0.69 6.65 0.91
CA ASP A 71 -0.84 5.34 1.51
C ASP A 71 0.48 4.86 2.11
N ILE A 72 0.39 4.33 3.32
CA ILE A 72 1.48 3.55 3.91
C ILE A 72 0.93 2.15 4.13
N GLN A 73 1.55 1.15 3.53
CA GLN A 73 1.08 -0.23 3.57
C GLN A 73 2.07 -1.14 4.28
N VAL A 74 1.53 -2.01 5.14
CA VAL A 74 2.26 -3.03 5.88
C VAL A 74 1.48 -4.33 5.80
N LEU A 75 2.16 -5.44 5.51
CA LEU A 75 1.57 -6.77 5.57
C LEU A 75 1.68 -7.31 6.99
N VAL A 76 0.55 -7.62 7.62
CA VAL A 76 0.54 -8.15 8.99
C VAL A 76 0.77 -9.66 8.99
N ASP A 77 0.03 -10.40 8.17
CA ASP A 77 0.13 -11.86 8.06
C ASP A 77 -0.08 -12.29 6.61
N GLY A 78 0.38 -13.49 6.27
CA GLY A 78 0.26 -14.06 4.94
C GLY A 78 1.40 -13.66 4.01
N SER A 79 1.10 -13.60 2.71
CA SER A 79 2.06 -13.26 1.65
C SER A 79 1.39 -12.34 0.64
N GLU A 80 2.09 -11.30 0.24
CA GLU A 80 1.57 -10.34 -0.72
C GLU A 80 2.70 -9.74 -1.54
N TYR A 81 2.45 -9.58 -2.86
CA TYR A 81 3.20 -8.67 -3.70
C TYR A 81 2.33 -7.46 -4.02
N ILE A 82 2.95 -6.31 -4.15
CA ILE A 82 2.29 -5.10 -4.64
C ILE A 82 2.95 -4.70 -5.94
N GLY A 83 2.16 -4.60 -7.01
CA GLY A 83 2.62 -4.08 -8.30
C GLY A 83 2.62 -2.56 -8.26
N TRP A 84 3.66 -1.94 -8.79
CA TRP A 84 3.80 -0.49 -8.85
C TRP A 84 4.07 -0.01 -10.27
N GLN A 85 3.44 1.09 -10.63
CA GLN A 85 3.76 1.87 -11.83
C GLN A 85 3.60 3.37 -11.54
N PRO A 86 4.42 4.24 -12.15
CA PRO A 86 4.18 5.67 -12.07
C PRO A 86 2.89 6.04 -12.80
N LEU A 87 2.16 7.02 -12.27
CA LEU A 87 0.88 7.46 -12.83
C LEU A 87 0.96 7.73 -14.34
N CYS A 88 2.05 8.32 -14.82
CA CYS A 88 2.24 8.66 -16.23
C CYS A 88 2.31 7.44 -17.17
N ARG A 89 2.46 6.23 -16.64
CA ARG A 89 2.50 4.98 -17.41
C ARG A 89 1.19 4.22 -17.37
N LEU A 90 0.24 4.63 -16.55
CA LEU A 90 -1.05 3.98 -16.44
C LEU A 90 -1.92 4.26 -17.67
N GLY A 91 -2.77 3.31 -18.01
CA GLY A 91 -3.72 3.44 -19.08
C GLY A 91 -4.93 4.27 -18.71
N GLU A 92 -6.10 3.89 -19.26
CA GLU A 92 -7.33 4.61 -19.01
C GLU A 92 -7.91 4.34 -17.62
N VAL A 93 -8.54 5.36 -17.05
CA VAL A 93 -9.34 5.22 -15.84
C VAL A 93 -10.58 4.39 -16.18
N THR A 94 -10.76 3.27 -15.50
CA THR A 94 -11.92 2.39 -15.70
C THR A 94 -13.00 2.59 -14.66
N GLU A 95 -12.66 3.12 -13.49
CA GLU A 95 -13.58 3.38 -12.41
C GLU A 95 -13.05 4.55 -11.58
N GLU A 96 -13.94 5.42 -11.15
CA GLU A 96 -13.59 6.54 -10.27
C GLU A 96 -14.52 6.55 -9.08
N ARG A 97 -13.92 6.56 -7.87
CA ARG A 97 -14.63 6.63 -6.59
C ARG A 97 -14.15 7.87 -5.84
N SER A 98 -14.62 9.03 -6.25
CA SER A 98 -14.18 10.33 -5.72
C SER A 98 -14.40 10.46 -4.22
N ALA A 99 -15.48 9.90 -3.68
CA ALA A 99 -15.78 9.94 -2.24
C ALA A 99 -14.73 9.17 -1.41
N GLN A 100 -14.05 8.20 -2.02
CA GLN A 100 -13.01 7.37 -1.39
C GLN A 100 -11.61 7.76 -1.84
N ASP A 101 -11.50 8.83 -2.62
CA ASP A 101 -10.24 9.30 -3.23
C ASP A 101 -9.52 8.20 -4.01
N ALA A 102 -10.26 7.43 -4.80
CA ALA A 102 -9.70 6.31 -5.55
C ALA A 102 -10.07 6.38 -7.03
N ARG A 103 -9.08 6.15 -7.89
CA ARG A 103 -9.24 5.91 -9.33
C ARG A 103 -8.61 4.58 -9.66
N PHE A 104 -9.30 3.78 -10.46
CA PHE A 104 -8.83 2.48 -10.93
C PHE A 104 -8.54 2.53 -12.42
N PHE A 105 -7.55 1.77 -12.83
CA PHE A 105 -7.03 1.79 -14.20
C PHE A 105 -7.16 0.42 -14.85
N SER A 106 -7.15 0.41 -16.18
CA SER A 106 -7.09 -0.83 -16.95
C SER A 106 -5.88 -1.66 -16.53
N PRO A 107 -6.03 -2.99 -16.35
CA PRO A 107 -4.91 -3.85 -16.02
C PRO A 107 -3.85 -3.77 -17.10
N PHE A 108 -2.63 -3.41 -16.72
CA PHE A 108 -1.48 -3.37 -17.63
C PHE A 108 -0.24 -3.83 -16.86
N LEU A 109 0.08 -5.10 -16.99
CA LEU A 109 1.08 -5.76 -16.16
C LEU A 109 2.52 -5.61 -16.64
N GLU A 110 2.72 -5.37 -17.93
CA GLU A 110 4.07 -5.43 -18.56
C GLU A 110 5.08 -4.49 -17.91
N ASN A 111 4.62 -3.36 -17.37
CA ASN A 111 5.50 -2.37 -16.77
C ASN A 111 5.44 -2.35 -15.25
N ASP A 112 4.71 -3.27 -14.64
CA ASP A 112 4.64 -3.35 -13.18
C ASP A 112 5.98 -3.75 -12.58
N VAL A 113 6.41 -3.01 -11.57
CA VAL A 113 7.49 -3.43 -10.67
C VAL A 113 6.84 -4.07 -9.46
N PHE A 114 7.13 -5.33 -9.18
CA PHE A 114 6.55 -6.03 -8.06
C PHE A 114 7.39 -5.89 -6.80
N VAL A 115 6.75 -5.42 -5.75
CA VAL A 115 7.34 -5.24 -4.43
C VAL A 115 6.98 -6.44 -3.58
N VAL A 116 7.99 -7.09 -3.02
CA VAL A 116 7.80 -8.17 -2.05
C VAL A 116 7.54 -7.54 -0.67
N MET A 117 6.37 -7.83 -0.10
CA MET A 117 6.05 -7.37 1.25
C MET A 117 6.50 -8.42 2.26
N GLU A 118 7.56 -8.13 3.00
CA GLU A 118 7.97 -8.97 4.12
C GLU A 118 7.07 -8.68 5.32
N ARG A 119 6.43 -9.72 5.83
CA ARG A 119 5.46 -9.65 6.92
C ARG A 119 6.02 -8.89 8.13
N ARG A 120 5.28 -7.86 8.55
CA ARG A 120 5.59 -7.02 9.72
C ARG A 120 6.93 -6.26 9.64
N LYS A 121 7.57 -6.26 8.48
CA LYS A 121 8.87 -5.63 8.26
C LYS A 121 8.82 -4.52 7.22
N THR A 122 8.33 -4.84 6.03
CA THR A 122 8.29 -3.86 4.95
C THR A 122 7.18 -2.85 5.18
N PHE A 123 7.50 -1.57 5.04
CA PHE A 123 6.48 -0.55 4.82
C PHE A 123 6.69 0.08 3.45
N ALA A 124 5.59 0.26 2.72
CA ALA A 124 5.58 0.88 1.41
C ALA A 124 4.79 2.18 1.47
N VAL A 125 5.40 3.26 0.98
CA VAL A 125 4.75 4.58 0.91
C VAL A 125 4.42 4.86 -0.55
N PHE A 126 3.14 5.04 -0.84
CA PHE A 126 2.64 5.40 -2.17
C PHE A 126 2.08 6.82 -2.14
N TYR A 127 2.66 7.67 -2.98
CA TYR A 127 2.25 9.05 -3.16
C TYR A 127 1.18 9.15 -4.28
N PRO A 128 0.52 10.30 -4.46
CA PRO A 128 -0.51 10.43 -5.50
C PRO A 128 -0.06 10.05 -6.93
N ASN A 129 1.23 10.16 -7.22
CA ASN A 129 1.78 9.78 -8.53
C ASN A 129 2.14 8.29 -8.66
N ASP A 130 1.86 7.51 -7.63
CA ASP A 130 2.20 6.09 -7.59
C ASP A 130 0.96 5.23 -7.78
N GLY A 131 0.88 4.57 -8.94
CA GLY A 131 -0.10 3.50 -9.15
C GLY A 131 0.32 2.26 -8.38
N HIS A 132 -0.61 1.67 -7.65
CA HIS A 132 -0.33 0.47 -6.87
C HIS A 132 -1.42 -0.57 -7.05
N ARG A 133 -0.99 -1.81 -7.26
CA ARG A 133 -1.83 -3.00 -7.46
C ARG A 133 -1.62 -3.90 -6.26
N CYS A 134 -2.53 -3.83 -5.29
CA CYS A 134 -2.44 -4.55 -4.03
C CYS A 134 -2.97 -5.97 -4.12
N LEU A 135 -2.65 -6.79 -3.12
CA LEU A 135 -3.18 -8.13 -2.92
C LEU A 135 -2.85 -9.10 -4.08
N CYS A 136 -1.67 -8.96 -4.65
CA CYS A 136 -1.19 -9.88 -5.67
C CYS A 136 -0.57 -11.12 -5.02
N ALA A 137 -0.94 -12.30 -5.52
CA ALA A 137 -0.39 -13.56 -5.04
C ALA A 137 1.05 -13.74 -5.54
N PRO A 138 2.01 -14.01 -4.64
CA PRO A 138 3.40 -14.21 -5.04
C PRO A 138 3.62 -15.38 -5.99
N ASP A 139 2.80 -16.42 -5.90
CA ASP A 139 2.86 -17.60 -6.77
C ASP A 139 1.96 -17.50 -7.99
N GLY A 140 1.27 -16.38 -8.17
CA GLY A 140 0.33 -16.16 -9.27
C GLY A 140 -1.02 -16.87 -9.13
N ARG A 141 -1.29 -17.57 -8.03
CA ARG A 141 -2.51 -18.38 -7.85
C ARG A 141 -3.53 -17.76 -6.91
N GLY A 142 -3.06 -17.00 -5.93
CA GLY A 142 -3.89 -16.52 -4.84
C GLY A 142 -3.83 -17.46 -3.63
N ALA A 143 -4.25 -16.92 -2.52
CA ALA A 143 -4.22 -17.63 -1.25
C ALA A 143 -5.62 -17.87 -0.69
#